data_b6933a7c240add6025eca2ecd6d9c680
#
_entry.id   b6933a7c240add6025eca2ecd6d9c680
#
_cell.length_a   1.000
_cell.length_b   1.000
_cell.length_c   1.000
_cell.angle_alpha   90.00
_cell.angle_beta   90.00
_cell.angle_gamma   90.00
#
_symmetry.space_group_name_H-M   'P 1'
#
loop_
_entity.id
_entity.type
_entity.pdbx_description
1 polymer ?
#
loop_
_entity_poly.entity_id
_entity_poly.type
_entity_poly.pdbx_seq_one_letter_code
_entity_poly.pdbx_strand_id
1 'polypeptide(L)'
;MSGQSRGRKSRVQVAPPPAERRFKPQPAHVYKRRRWSAFWVMVVLVVLFIRFFVPSEHDREMKARQEFAYSAPAVDAGGFVEKSRPVEMIIPTIGVRANFEDGVCRLKNGAIDPASLGDACIFTADNKPYSLPGSASEDIVVIAGHAAAGVPAVFDKLYDASSQTHTISPGDPLYLRTEASGDTWLKYQATDLHEPEKEGLSQSADIWGTGPMPGRLLTITCIQPANPFQDSVRNAVIGWQYQGVVSADEVRG
;
A
#
# COMPACT_ATOMS: atom_id res chain seq x y z
N MET A 1 86.34 58.69 -42.02
CA MET A 1 85.90 57.58 -42.94
C MET A 1 84.53 57.10 -42.45
N SER A 2 83.58 57.32 -43.33
CA SER A 2 82.13 57.09 -43.09
C SER A 2 81.75 55.61 -43.04
N GLY A 3 80.85 55.31 -42.14
CA GLY A 3 80.12 54.04 -42.09
C GLY A 3 78.63 54.25 -41.76
N GLN A 4 77.81 54.42 -42.79
CA GLN A 4 76.34 54.53 -42.61
C GLN A 4 75.74 53.15 -42.32
N SER A 5 75.10 53.01 -41.18
CA SER A 5 74.22 51.86 -40.84
C SER A 5 72.81 52.15 -41.33
N ARG A 6 72.33 51.39 -42.30
CA ARG A 6 70.92 51.43 -42.76
C ARG A 6 70.03 50.67 -41.85
N GLY A 7 69.15 51.37 -41.17
CA GLY A 7 68.07 50.77 -40.36
C GLY A 7 67.01 50.08 -41.22
N ARG A 8 66.85 48.78 -41.03
CA ARG A 8 65.83 47.92 -41.67
C ARG A 8 64.50 48.09 -40.90
N LYS A 9 63.57 48.79 -41.52
CA LYS A 9 62.15 48.89 -40.93
C LYS A 9 61.48 47.56 -41.18
N SER A 10 61.20 46.85 -40.07
CA SER A 10 60.34 45.64 -40.07
C SER A 10 58.88 46.08 -40.24
N ARG A 11 58.30 45.65 -41.36
CA ARG A 11 56.85 45.75 -41.59
C ARG A 11 56.12 44.76 -40.67
N VAL A 12 55.39 45.22 -39.74
CA VAL A 12 54.44 44.39 -38.96
C VAL A 12 53.29 44.03 -39.89
N GLN A 13 53.20 42.75 -40.21
CA GLN A 13 52.04 42.18 -40.92
C GLN A 13 50.91 42.04 -39.92
N VAL A 14 49.87 42.86 -40.04
CA VAL A 14 48.62 42.72 -39.31
C VAL A 14 47.85 41.54 -39.93
N ALA A 15 47.61 40.52 -39.13
CA ALA A 15 46.82 39.37 -39.56
C ALA A 15 45.37 39.82 -39.90
N PRO A 16 44.75 39.27 -40.95
CA PRO A 16 43.37 39.60 -41.31
C PRO A 16 42.41 39.15 -40.20
N PRO A 17 41.33 39.91 -39.97
CA PRO A 17 40.33 39.54 -38.95
C PRO A 17 39.71 38.17 -39.28
N PRO A 18 39.36 37.36 -38.24
CA PRO A 18 38.76 36.08 -38.46
C PRO A 18 37.44 36.22 -39.24
N ALA A 19 37.28 35.39 -40.25
CA ALA A 19 36.09 35.38 -41.11
C ALA A 19 34.81 35.20 -40.25
N GLU A 20 33.90 36.16 -40.31
CA GLU A 20 32.57 36.06 -39.70
C GLU A 20 31.87 34.79 -40.25
N ARG A 21 31.58 33.83 -39.37
CA ARG A 21 30.77 32.69 -39.71
C ARG A 21 29.34 33.17 -40.00
N ARG A 22 29.03 33.39 -41.28
CA ARG A 22 27.64 33.63 -41.68
C ARG A 22 26.81 32.39 -41.43
N PHE A 23 25.99 32.41 -40.39
CA PHE A 23 24.97 31.39 -40.16
C PHE A 23 24.02 31.34 -41.35
N LYS A 24 24.06 30.26 -42.09
CA LYS A 24 23.05 30.02 -43.15
C LYS A 24 21.74 29.74 -42.51
N PRO A 25 20.65 30.50 -42.77
CA PRO A 25 19.32 30.21 -42.24
C PRO A 25 18.89 28.81 -42.73
N GLN A 26 18.44 27.98 -41.80
CA GLN A 26 17.93 26.65 -42.14
C GLN A 26 16.59 26.75 -42.89
N PRO A 27 16.34 25.83 -43.85
CA PRO A 27 15.17 25.89 -44.70
C PRO A 27 13.87 25.73 -43.87
N ALA A 28 12.80 26.43 -44.25
CA ALA A 28 11.53 26.55 -43.50
C ALA A 28 10.85 25.21 -43.12
N HIS A 29 11.10 24.13 -43.86
CA HIS A 29 10.57 22.81 -43.57
C HIS A 29 11.16 22.17 -42.31
N VAL A 30 12.41 22.52 -41.93
CA VAL A 30 13.05 22.03 -40.70
C VAL A 30 12.45 22.67 -39.48
N TYR A 31 12.05 23.96 -39.57
CA TYR A 31 11.32 24.62 -38.49
C TYR A 31 9.91 24.06 -38.28
N LYS A 32 9.19 23.69 -39.35
CA LYS A 32 7.89 23.03 -39.23
C LYS A 32 8.00 21.66 -38.55
N ARG A 33 8.96 20.81 -38.94
CA ARG A 33 9.18 19.52 -38.29
C ARG A 33 9.55 19.66 -36.80
N ARG A 34 10.43 20.60 -36.44
CA ARG A 34 10.81 20.84 -35.04
C ARG A 34 9.63 21.36 -34.20
N ARG A 35 8.76 22.19 -34.73
CA ARG A 35 7.54 22.65 -34.03
C ARG A 35 6.56 21.50 -33.81
N TRP A 36 6.40 20.63 -34.79
CA TRP A 36 5.55 19.44 -34.67
C TRP A 36 6.08 18.43 -33.67
N SER A 37 7.39 18.17 -33.67
CA SER A 37 8.02 17.28 -32.68
C SER A 37 7.93 17.85 -31.26
N ALA A 38 8.15 19.16 -31.08
CA ALA A 38 7.98 19.81 -29.77
C ALA A 38 6.53 19.76 -29.28
N PHE A 39 5.55 19.93 -30.19
CA PHE A 39 4.14 19.79 -29.86
C PHE A 39 3.80 18.36 -29.38
N TRP A 40 4.26 17.32 -30.09
CA TRP A 40 4.01 15.95 -29.67
C TRP A 40 4.70 15.57 -28.38
N VAL A 41 5.93 16.08 -28.14
CA VAL A 41 6.62 15.89 -26.86
C VAL A 41 5.80 16.53 -25.72
N MET A 42 5.29 17.74 -25.92
CA MET A 42 4.44 18.41 -24.93
C MET A 42 3.15 17.64 -24.67
N VAL A 43 2.49 17.11 -25.72
CA VAL A 43 1.27 16.28 -25.56
C VAL A 43 1.58 15.03 -24.76
N VAL A 44 2.68 14.32 -25.04
CA VAL A 44 3.10 13.13 -24.29
C VAL A 44 3.37 13.49 -22.82
N LEU A 45 4.07 14.59 -22.56
CA LEU A 45 4.33 15.04 -21.18
C LEU A 45 3.05 15.39 -20.43
N VAL A 46 2.08 16.05 -21.09
CA VAL A 46 0.78 16.36 -20.49
C VAL A 46 -0.01 15.08 -20.20
N VAL A 47 -0.01 14.11 -21.13
CA VAL A 47 -0.67 12.81 -20.91
C VAL A 47 -0.02 12.04 -19.76
N LEU A 48 1.30 12.03 -19.69
CA LEU A 48 2.03 11.41 -18.57
C LEU A 48 1.73 12.14 -17.25
N PHE A 49 1.70 13.46 -17.26
CA PHE A 49 1.35 14.24 -16.07
C PHE A 49 -0.07 13.91 -15.60
N ILE A 50 -1.04 13.88 -16.52
CA ILE A 50 -2.43 13.49 -16.19
C ILE A 50 -2.46 12.07 -15.61
N ARG A 51 -1.72 11.14 -16.21
CA ARG A 51 -1.66 9.73 -15.78
C ARG A 51 -1.07 9.57 -14.37
N PHE A 52 -0.05 10.39 -14.01
CA PHE A 52 0.67 10.26 -12.73
C PHE A 52 0.13 11.18 -11.63
N PHE A 53 -0.47 12.31 -11.97
CA PHE A 53 -0.85 13.31 -10.98
C PHE A 53 -2.37 13.54 -10.85
N VAL A 54 -3.17 13.06 -11.79
CA VAL A 54 -4.63 13.16 -11.68
C VAL A 54 -5.15 11.80 -11.22
N PRO A 55 -5.68 11.71 -9.98
CA PRO A 55 -6.28 10.48 -9.46
C PRO A 55 -7.41 10.01 -10.39
N SER A 56 -7.47 8.74 -10.69
CA SER A 56 -8.55 8.16 -11.47
C SER A 56 -9.91 8.33 -10.75
N GLU A 57 -11.02 8.26 -11.47
CA GLU A 57 -12.35 8.26 -10.83
C GLU A 57 -12.46 7.11 -9.83
N HIS A 58 -11.87 5.96 -10.16
CA HIS A 58 -11.81 4.81 -9.27
C HIS A 58 -11.08 5.12 -7.96
N ASP A 59 -9.92 5.82 -8.02
CA ASP A 59 -9.18 6.22 -6.82
C ASP A 59 -9.96 7.23 -5.96
N ARG A 60 -10.74 8.12 -6.61
CA ARG A 60 -11.60 9.08 -5.91
C ARG A 60 -12.78 8.38 -5.24
N GLU A 61 -13.41 7.42 -5.93
CA GLU A 61 -14.49 6.62 -5.35
C GLU A 61 -13.99 5.75 -4.20
N MET A 62 -12.83 5.11 -4.35
CA MET A 62 -12.18 4.33 -3.29
C MET A 62 -11.89 5.22 -2.08
N LYS A 63 -11.32 6.40 -2.29
CA LYS A 63 -11.01 7.35 -1.22
C LYS A 63 -12.27 7.88 -0.55
N ALA A 64 -13.33 8.19 -1.30
CA ALA A 64 -14.61 8.61 -0.75
C ALA A 64 -15.29 7.50 0.06
N ARG A 65 -15.23 6.24 -0.41
CA ARG A 65 -15.72 5.08 0.34
C ARG A 65 -14.93 4.85 1.62
N GLN A 66 -13.62 4.98 1.57
CA GLN A 66 -12.73 4.86 2.72
C GLN A 66 -13.02 5.95 3.76
N GLU A 67 -13.18 7.20 3.34
CA GLU A 67 -13.53 8.31 4.23
C GLU A 67 -14.92 8.14 4.84
N PHE A 68 -15.89 7.65 4.06
CA PHE A 68 -17.22 7.31 4.56
C PHE A 68 -17.20 6.15 5.57
N ALA A 69 -16.45 5.09 5.28
CA ALA A 69 -16.30 3.94 6.19
C ALA A 69 -15.63 4.36 7.51
N TYR A 70 -14.63 5.23 7.46
CA TYR A 70 -13.96 5.76 8.64
C TYR A 70 -14.84 6.72 9.46
N SER A 71 -15.73 7.46 8.79
CA SER A 71 -16.63 8.46 9.43
C SER A 71 -18.00 7.91 9.83
N ALA A 72 -18.32 6.67 9.44
CA ALA A 72 -19.61 6.07 9.80
C ALA A 72 -19.70 5.90 11.34
N PRO A 73 -20.76 6.39 11.99
CA PRO A 73 -20.95 6.15 13.41
C PRO A 73 -21.07 4.65 13.65
N ALA A 74 -20.37 4.16 14.67
CA ALA A 74 -20.52 2.78 15.12
C ALA A 74 -22.01 2.51 15.45
N VAL A 75 -22.61 1.55 14.78
CA VAL A 75 -23.97 1.08 15.12
C VAL A 75 -23.82 0.11 16.29
N ASP A 76 -23.86 0.67 17.50
CA ASP A 76 -23.78 -0.13 18.70
C ASP A 76 -25.11 -0.85 18.89
N ALA A 77 -25.22 -2.10 18.46
CA ALA A 77 -26.42 -2.92 18.63
C ALA A 77 -26.59 -3.48 20.05
N GLY A 78 -25.77 -2.97 20.99
CA GLY A 78 -25.97 -3.21 22.42
C GLY A 78 -25.00 -4.19 23.03
N GLY A 79 -23.99 -3.66 23.66
CA GLY A 79 -23.14 -4.40 24.58
C GLY A 79 -21.68 -3.96 24.53
N PHE A 80 -21.08 -3.91 25.69
CA PHE A 80 -19.63 -3.73 25.81
C PHE A 80 -18.98 -5.11 25.85
N VAL A 81 -17.96 -5.33 25.05
CA VAL A 81 -17.14 -6.55 25.04
C VAL A 81 -15.77 -6.20 25.59
N GLU A 82 -15.38 -6.85 26.67
CA GLU A 82 -14.05 -6.75 27.27
C GLU A 82 -12.97 -7.23 26.29
N LYS A 83 -11.78 -6.61 26.36
CA LYS A 83 -10.61 -7.03 25.56
C LYS A 83 -10.24 -8.47 25.91
N SER A 84 -10.24 -9.35 24.93
CA SER A 84 -9.89 -10.76 25.11
C SER A 84 -9.38 -11.39 23.82
N ARG A 85 -8.91 -12.62 23.92
CA ARG A 85 -8.36 -13.33 22.76
C ARG A 85 -9.46 -13.62 21.74
N PRO A 86 -9.14 -13.46 20.43
CA PRO A 86 -10.06 -13.86 19.38
C PRO A 86 -10.17 -15.39 19.33
N VAL A 87 -11.37 -15.89 19.05
CA VAL A 87 -11.65 -17.33 18.90
C VAL A 87 -12.14 -17.70 17.51
N GLU A 88 -12.82 -16.75 16.83
CA GLU A 88 -13.35 -16.99 15.50
C GLU A 88 -13.46 -15.69 14.72
N MET A 89 -13.15 -15.71 13.43
CA MET A 89 -13.29 -14.59 12.51
C MET A 89 -14.05 -15.03 11.25
N ILE A 90 -14.95 -14.16 10.77
CA ILE A 90 -15.73 -14.39 9.54
C ILE A 90 -15.62 -13.18 8.64
N ILE A 91 -15.33 -13.39 7.35
CA ILE A 91 -15.42 -12.38 6.30
C ILE A 91 -16.40 -12.95 5.25
N PRO A 92 -17.69 -12.55 5.31
CA PRO A 92 -18.74 -13.19 4.51
C PRO A 92 -18.56 -13.01 3.01
N THR A 93 -18.12 -11.83 2.57
CA THR A 93 -18.00 -11.45 1.15
C THR A 93 -17.10 -12.39 0.36
N ILE A 94 -16.11 -12.99 1.02
CA ILE A 94 -15.16 -13.93 0.40
C ILE A 94 -15.26 -15.35 0.99
N GLY A 95 -16.22 -15.57 1.89
CA GLY A 95 -16.43 -16.87 2.54
C GLY A 95 -15.21 -17.36 3.32
N VAL A 96 -14.51 -16.46 4.02
CA VAL A 96 -13.47 -16.80 4.99
C VAL A 96 -14.10 -17.03 6.35
N ARG A 97 -13.72 -18.14 6.96
CA ARG A 97 -13.98 -18.47 8.38
C ARG A 97 -12.68 -19.00 8.96
N ALA A 98 -12.16 -18.33 9.96
CA ALA A 98 -10.90 -18.64 10.59
C ALA A 98 -11.09 -18.90 12.09
N ASN A 99 -10.53 -19.98 12.60
CA ASN A 99 -10.27 -20.17 14.02
C ASN A 99 -8.91 -19.55 14.37
N PHE A 100 -8.60 -19.49 15.64
CA PHE A 100 -7.34 -18.93 16.12
C PHE A 100 -6.49 -19.99 16.83
N GLU A 101 -5.18 -19.86 16.63
CA GLU A 101 -4.19 -20.66 17.36
C GLU A 101 -4.24 -20.40 18.85
N ASP A 102 -3.84 -21.38 19.64
CA ASP A 102 -3.58 -21.19 21.06
C ASP A 102 -2.33 -20.31 21.24
N GLY A 103 -2.49 -19.16 21.91
CA GLY A 103 -1.39 -18.21 22.12
C GLY A 103 -1.36 -17.05 21.14
N VAL A 104 -0.20 -16.48 20.92
CA VAL A 104 0.04 -15.36 20.02
C VAL A 104 0.90 -15.81 18.83
N CYS A 105 0.87 -15.05 17.75
CA CYS A 105 1.73 -15.32 16.60
C CYS A 105 3.20 -15.39 17.04
N ARG A 106 3.91 -16.37 16.50
CA ARG A 106 5.36 -16.46 16.67
C ARG A 106 6.07 -15.40 15.85
N LEU A 107 7.30 -15.10 16.23
CA LEU A 107 8.23 -14.34 15.40
C LEU A 107 9.31 -15.28 14.86
N LYS A 108 9.55 -15.26 13.56
CA LYS A 108 10.63 -15.96 12.89
C LYS A 108 11.42 -14.97 12.05
N ASN A 109 12.70 -14.82 12.37
CA ASN A 109 13.58 -13.84 11.71
C ASN A 109 13.02 -12.40 11.70
N GLY A 110 12.32 -12.01 12.79
CA GLY A 110 11.70 -10.69 12.90
C GLY A 110 10.37 -10.50 12.16
N ALA A 111 9.89 -11.51 11.44
CA ALA A 111 8.58 -11.51 10.78
C ALA A 111 7.54 -12.29 11.59
N ILE A 112 6.27 -11.87 11.49
CA ILE A 112 5.15 -12.59 12.07
C ILE A 112 4.99 -13.92 11.32
N ASP A 113 4.98 -15.04 12.06
CA ASP A 113 4.97 -16.41 11.54
C ASP A 113 3.89 -17.24 12.24
N PRO A 114 2.66 -17.31 11.71
CA PRO A 114 1.64 -18.21 12.26
C PRO A 114 2.14 -19.66 12.34
N ALA A 115 1.74 -20.41 13.36
CA ALA A 115 2.19 -21.79 13.55
C ALA A 115 1.45 -22.77 12.65
N SER A 116 0.19 -22.48 12.34
CA SER A 116 -0.74 -23.31 11.57
C SER A 116 -1.02 -22.71 10.19
N LEU A 117 -1.20 -23.53 9.17
CA LEU A 117 -1.73 -23.09 7.89
C LEU A 117 -3.24 -22.82 7.95
N GLY A 118 -3.97 -23.54 8.80
CA GLY A 118 -5.43 -23.53 8.84
C GLY A 118 -6.03 -22.52 9.81
N ASP A 119 -5.24 -21.97 10.74
CA ASP A 119 -5.72 -21.07 11.77
C ASP A 119 -5.03 -19.71 11.65
N ALA A 120 -5.73 -18.66 12.07
CA ALA A 120 -5.16 -17.32 12.24
C ALA A 120 -4.47 -17.20 13.61
N CYS A 121 -3.64 -16.19 13.78
CA CYS A 121 -3.09 -15.85 15.09
C CYS A 121 -3.22 -14.37 15.40
N ILE A 122 -3.31 -14.02 16.67
CA ILE A 122 -3.23 -12.65 17.16
C ILE A 122 -1.78 -12.29 17.42
N PHE A 123 -1.33 -11.15 16.93
CA PHE A 123 0.02 -10.66 17.21
C PHE A 123 -0.03 -9.59 18.30
N THR A 124 0.73 -9.83 19.37
CA THR A 124 0.99 -8.87 20.43
C THR A 124 2.50 -8.85 20.70
N ALA A 125 3.03 -7.70 21.09
CA ALA A 125 4.45 -7.56 21.43
C ALA A 125 4.60 -6.53 22.54
N ASP A 126 5.46 -6.83 23.52
CA ASP A 126 5.66 -6.01 24.71
C ASP A 126 6.18 -4.58 24.40
N ASN A 127 6.86 -4.43 23.26
CA ASN A 127 7.42 -3.16 22.81
C ASN A 127 6.58 -2.44 21.77
N LYS A 128 5.39 -2.94 21.48
CA LYS A 128 4.44 -2.36 20.50
C LYS A 128 3.07 -2.21 21.15
N PRO A 129 2.40 -1.08 20.98
CA PRO A 129 1.11 -0.80 21.61
C PRO A 129 -0.07 -1.52 20.93
N TYR A 130 0.12 -2.79 20.52
CA TYR A 130 -0.97 -3.56 19.93
C TYR A 130 -1.93 -4.05 21.01
N SER A 131 -3.22 -4.03 20.67
CA SER A 131 -4.30 -4.38 21.59
C SER A 131 -4.90 -5.75 21.29
N LEU A 132 -5.46 -6.37 22.32
CA LEU A 132 -6.45 -7.43 22.12
C LEU A 132 -7.78 -6.82 21.63
N PRO A 133 -8.56 -7.56 20.81
CA PRO A 133 -9.85 -7.08 20.32
C PRO A 133 -10.88 -6.96 21.45
N GLY A 134 -11.70 -5.91 21.35
CA GLY A 134 -12.76 -5.58 22.29
C GLY A 134 -13.39 -4.23 21.92
N SER A 135 -14.47 -3.84 22.58
CA SER A 135 -15.17 -2.58 22.31
C SER A 135 -14.30 -1.33 22.56
N ALA A 136 -13.33 -1.44 23.46
CA ALA A 136 -12.42 -0.36 23.84
C ALA A 136 -10.96 -0.74 23.61
N SER A 137 -10.64 -1.35 22.46
CA SER A 137 -9.26 -1.59 22.06
C SER A 137 -8.53 -0.26 21.89
N GLU A 138 -7.44 -0.08 22.63
CA GLU A 138 -6.75 1.20 22.77
C GLU A 138 -5.84 1.49 21.57
N ASP A 139 -5.47 0.43 20.84
CA ASP A 139 -4.62 0.51 19.67
C ASP A 139 -4.95 -0.60 18.67
N ILE A 140 -4.11 -0.76 17.65
CA ILE A 140 -4.29 -1.69 16.55
C ILE A 140 -4.40 -3.13 17.06
N VAL A 141 -5.43 -3.83 16.60
CA VAL A 141 -5.52 -5.29 16.68
C VAL A 141 -4.84 -5.89 15.44
N VAL A 142 -3.88 -6.79 15.61
CA VAL A 142 -3.13 -7.38 14.49
C VAL A 142 -3.41 -8.87 14.40
N ILE A 143 -4.00 -9.30 13.30
CA ILE A 143 -4.31 -10.70 13.00
C ILE A 143 -3.49 -11.13 11.78
N ALA A 144 -2.75 -12.22 11.91
CA ALA A 144 -2.02 -12.79 10.79
C ALA A 144 -2.49 -14.23 10.49
N GLY A 145 -2.32 -14.62 9.25
CA GLY A 145 -2.62 -15.95 8.76
C GLY A 145 -1.84 -16.26 7.50
N HIS A 146 -1.61 -17.55 7.24
CA HIS A 146 -0.92 -17.96 6.03
C HIS A 146 -1.81 -17.85 4.79
N ALA A 147 -1.18 -17.51 3.65
CA ALA A 147 -1.61 -17.89 2.33
C ALA A 147 -0.56 -18.80 1.72
N ALA A 148 -0.96 -19.82 1.00
CA ALA A 148 -0.06 -20.83 0.47
C ALA A 148 -0.41 -21.23 -0.97
N ALA A 149 0.62 -21.50 -1.78
CA ALA A 149 0.42 -22.01 -3.12
C ALA A 149 0.26 -23.54 -3.10
N GLY A 150 -0.86 -24.04 -3.61
CA GLY A 150 -1.10 -25.48 -3.82
C GLY A 150 -1.55 -26.29 -2.62
N VAL A 151 -1.65 -25.69 -1.43
CA VAL A 151 -2.26 -26.28 -0.23
C VAL A 151 -3.18 -25.25 0.41
N PRO A 152 -4.33 -25.65 0.98
CA PRO A 152 -5.24 -24.70 1.61
C PRO A 152 -4.59 -24.00 2.81
N ALA A 153 -4.76 -22.68 2.87
CA ALA A 153 -4.37 -21.88 4.01
C ALA A 153 -5.48 -20.88 4.38
N VAL A 154 -5.49 -20.42 5.63
CA VAL A 154 -6.60 -19.67 6.22
C VAL A 154 -6.91 -18.37 5.49
N PHE A 155 -5.90 -17.71 4.92
CA PHE A 155 -6.02 -16.42 4.25
C PHE A 155 -5.77 -16.45 2.74
N ASP A 156 -5.84 -17.63 2.10
CA ASP A 156 -5.70 -17.75 0.64
C ASP A 156 -6.65 -16.84 -0.14
N LYS A 157 -7.83 -16.58 0.43
CA LYS A 157 -8.88 -15.81 -0.24
C LYS A 157 -8.79 -14.31 -0.02
N LEU A 158 -7.82 -13.78 0.72
CA LEU A 158 -7.69 -12.32 0.92
C LEU A 158 -7.09 -11.60 -0.29
N TYR A 159 -6.35 -12.34 -1.12
CA TYR A 159 -5.66 -11.79 -2.29
C TYR A 159 -5.69 -12.77 -3.44
N ASP A 160 -6.11 -12.30 -4.61
CA ASP A 160 -6.05 -13.09 -5.84
C ASP A 160 -4.72 -12.87 -6.55
N ALA A 161 -3.84 -13.87 -6.46
CA ALA A 161 -2.53 -13.84 -7.09
C ALA A 161 -2.60 -13.82 -8.64
N SER A 162 -3.71 -14.28 -9.24
CA SER A 162 -3.87 -14.31 -10.69
C SER A 162 -4.21 -12.95 -11.28
N SER A 163 -5.07 -12.20 -10.63
CA SER A 163 -5.45 -10.83 -11.00
C SER A 163 -4.58 -9.76 -10.32
N GLN A 164 -3.73 -10.15 -9.36
CA GLN A 164 -2.89 -9.26 -8.55
C GLN A 164 -3.72 -8.20 -7.83
N THR A 165 -4.82 -8.61 -7.20
CA THR A 165 -5.74 -7.70 -6.51
C THR A 165 -6.21 -8.28 -5.18
N HIS A 166 -6.50 -7.39 -4.23
CA HIS A 166 -7.28 -7.77 -3.05
C HIS A 166 -8.67 -8.23 -3.46
N THR A 167 -9.19 -9.25 -2.79
CA THR A 167 -10.57 -9.74 -2.98
C THR A 167 -11.56 -9.00 -2.09
N ILE A 168 -11.07 -8.24 -1.13
CA ILE A 168 -11.82 -7.36 -0.24
C ILE A 168 -11.92 -5.97 -0.87
N SER A 169 -13.05 -5.32 -0.64
CA SER A 169 -13.27 -3.92 -1.00
C SER A 169 -13.53 -3.09 0.26
N PRO A 170 -13.12 -1.79 0.29
CA PRO A 170 -13.56 -0.89 1.35
C PRO A 170 -15.07 -0.91 1.52
N GLY A 171 -15.52 -1.05 2.78
CA GLY A 171 -16.91 -1.24 3.12
C GLY A 171 -17.32 -2.70 3.42
N ASP A 172 -16.53 -3.69 3.02
CA ASP A 172 -16.81 -5.09 3.33
C ASP A 172 -16.75 -5.37 4.83
N PRO A 173 -17.65 -6.23 5.39
CA PRO A 173 -17.68 -6.53 6.81
C PRO A 173 -16.69 -7.64 7.19
N LEU A 174 -16.13 -7.52 8.39
CA LEU A 174 -15.47 -8.57 9.13
C LEU A 174 -16.12 -8.69 10.50
N TYR A 175 -16.39 -9.91 10.93
CA TYR A 175 -16.91 -10.21 12.24
C TYR A 175 -15.89 -11.02 13.04
N LEU A 176 -15.69 -10.62 14.29
CA LEU A 176 -14.71 -11.23 15.18
C LEU A 176 -15.38 -11.61 16.51
N ARG A 177 -15.34 -12.88 16.87
CA ARG A 177 -15.76 -13.38 18.17
C ARG A 177 -14.54 -13.56 19.07
N THR A 178 -14.67 -13.18 20.32
CA THR A 178 -13.63 -13.29 21.34
C THR A 178 -14.08 -14.14 22.52
N GLU A 179 -13.16 -14.51 23.39
CA GLU A 179 -13.48 -15.27 24.62
C GLU A 179 -14.51 -14.54 25.47
N ALA A 180 -14.43 -13.21 25.58
CA ALA A 180 -15.33 -12.40 26.39
C ALA A 180 -16.63 -12.00 25.66
N SER A 181 -16.74 -12.20 24.35
CA SER A 181 -17.91 -11.75 23.59
C SER A 181 -19.12 -12.69 23.69
N GLY A 182 -18.92 -13.93 24.17
CA GLY A 182 -20.00 -14.91 24.23
C GLY A 182 -20.61 -15.17 22.84
N ASP A 183 -21.91 -14.96 22.70
CA ASP A 183 -22.66 -15.12 21.45
C ASP A 183 -22.71 -13.85 20.59
N THR A 184 -22.10 -12.75 21.04
CA THR A 184 -22.00 -11.51 20.27
C THR A 184 -20.71 -11.42 19.49
N TRP A 185 -20.68 -10.53 18.50
CA TRP A 185 -19.56 -10.36 17.59
C TRP A 185 -19.15 -8.89 17.52
N LEU A 186 -17.85 -8.67 17.48
CA LEU A 186 -17.28 -7.38 17.12
C LEU A 186 -17.35 -7.23 15.60
N LYS A 187 -18.05 -6.19 15.12
CA LYS A 187 -18.12 -5.86 13.70
C LYS A 187 -17.06 -4.86 13.34
N TYR A 188 -16.37 -5.14 12.27
CA TYR A 188 -15.41 -4.24 11.62
C TYR A 188 -15.80 -4.04 10.17
N GLN A 189 -15.32 -2.95 9.57
CA GLN A 189 -15.52 -2.64 8.17
C GLN A 189 -14.16 -2.34 7.52
N ALA A 190 -13.91 -2.89 6.34
CA ALA A 190 -12.67 -2.65 5.60
C ALA A 190 -12.55 -1.17 5.21
N THR A 191 -11.36 -0.60 5.41
CA THR A 191 -11.06 0.81 5.15
C THR A 191 -10.00 1.01 4.09
N ASP A 192 -8.90 0.29 4.17
CA ASP A 192 -7.71 0.48 3.35
C ASP A 192 -7.03 -0.84 3.01
N LEU A 193 -6.37 -0.86 1.86
CA LEU A 193 -5.73 -2.04 1.27
C LEU A 193 -4.29 -1.69 0.91
N HIS A 194 -3.33 -2.52 1.33
CA HIS A 194 -1.92 -2.27 1.10
C HIS A 194 -1.18 -3.54 0.64
N GLU A 195 -0.14 -3.35 -0.16
CA GLU A 195 0.72 -4.41 -0.69
C GLU A 195 2.21 -4.10 -0.44
N PRO A 196 2.63 -3.90 0.80
CA PRO A 196 4.02 -3.57 1.09
C PRO A 196 4.95 -4.74 0.79
N GLU A 197 6.17 -4.42 0.39
CA GLU A 197 7.27 -5.37 0.44
C GLU A 197 7.50 -5.82 1.91
N LYS A 198 7.82 -7.09 2.11
CA LYS A 198 8.01 -7.65 3.48
C LYS A 198 9.02 -6.88 4.31
N GLU A 199 10.12 -6.46 3.68
CA GLU A 199 11.18 -5.69 4.34
C GLU A 199 10.71 -4.30 4.77
N GLY A 200 9.77 -3.68 4.04
CA GLY A 200 9.23 -2.35 4.32
C GLY A 200 8.02 -2.33 5.25
N LEU A 201 7.35 -3.47 5.45
CA LEU A 201 6.10 -3.53 6.20
C LEU A 201 6.22 -2.92 7.60
N SER A 202 7.25 -3.27 8.36
CA SER A 202 7.41 -2.81 9.76
C SER A 202 7.65 -1.31 9.91
N GLN A 203 7.95 -0.60 8.81
CA GLN A 203 8.27 0.84 8.79
C GLN A 203 7.20 1.67 8.08
N SER A 204 6.14 1.05 7.58
CA SER A 204 5.10 1.73 6.83
C SER A 204 4.17 2.51 7.75
N ALA A 205 4.33 3.84 7.81
CA ALA A 205 3.46 4.70 8.60
C ALA A 205 2.00 4.70 8.12
N ASP A 206 1.77 4.44 6.83
CA ASP A 206 0.42 4.34 6.26
C ASP A 206 -0.36 3.13 6.80
N ILE A 207 0.36 2.08 7.20
CA ILE A 207 -0.24 0.85 7.76
C ILE A 207 -0.35 0.95 9.29
N TRP A 208 0.78 1.31 9.94
CA TRP A 208 0.89 1.27 11.40
C TRP A 208 0.51 2.58 12.09
N GLY A 209 0.30 3.66 11.34
CA GLY A 209 0.12 4.99 11.91
C GLY A 209 1.39 5.55 12.55
N THR A 210 1.26 6.72 13.16
CA THR A 210 2.32 7.40 13.91
C THR A 210 2.03 7.50 15.41
N GLY A 211 0.92 6.91 15.85
CA GLY A 211 0.46 6.88 17.24
C GLY A 211 -0.63 5.83 17.42
N PRO A 212 -1.25 5.74 18.62
CA PRO A 212 -2.34 4.81 18.87
C PRO A 212 -3.50 4.98 17.89
N MET A 213 -4.08 3.88 17.45
CA MET A 213 -5.20 3.84 16.50
C MET A 213 -6.37 3.00 17.08
N PRO A 214 -7.15 3.54 18.00
CA PRO A 214 -8.23 2.83 18.64
C PRO A 214 -9.27 2.29 17.65
N GLY A 215 -9.70 1.06 17.84
CA GLY A 215 -10.69 0.41 17.00
C GLY A 215 -10.15 -0.05 15.63
N ARG A 216 -8.88 0.18 15.31
CA ARG A 216 -8.26 -0.34 14.09
C ARG A 216 -7.90 -1.81 14.22
N LEU A 217 -8.17 -2.59 13.19
CA LEU A 217 -7.70 -3.96 13.04
C LEU A 217 -6.95 -4.10 11.71
N LEU A 218 -5.88 -4.88 11.71
CA LEU A 218 -5.15 -5.28 10.51
C LEU A 218 -5.24 -6.79 10.33
N THR A 219 -5.55 -7.25 9.11
CA THR A 219 -5.30 -8.62 8.69
C THR A 219 -4.10 -8.66 7.76
N ILE A 220 -3.15 -9.55 8.04
CA ILE A 220 -1.87 -9.63 7.31
C ILE A 220 -1.67 -11.05 6.80
N THR A 221 -1.37 -11.17 5.51
CA THR A 221 -0.99 -12.44 4.87
C THR A 221 0.09 -12.21 3.81
N CYS A 222 0.68 -13.30 3.33
CA CYS A 222 1.62 -13.27 2.21
C CYS A 222 0.88 -13.19 0.87
N ILE A 223 1.38 -12.39 -0.07
CA ILE A 223 0.98 -12.48 -1.48
C ILE A 223 1.78 -13.60 -2.12
N GLN A 224 1.11 -14.67 -2.54
CA GLN A 224 1.76 -15.77 -3.23
C GLN A 224 2.14 -15.36 -4.65
N PRO A 225 3.37 -15.61 -5.11
CA PRO A 225 3.73 -15.38 -6.49
C PRO A 225 3.01 -16.37 -7.42
N ALA A 226 2.81 -15.96 -8.67
CA ALA A 226 2.22 -16.85 -9.70
C ALA A 226 3.04 -18.14 -9.91
N ASN A 227 4.35 -18.07 -9.70
CA ASN A 227 5.23 -19.23 -9.68
C ASN A 227 5.36 -19.75 -8.24
N PRO A 228 4.82 -20.96 -7.90
CA PRO A 228 4.83 -21.48 -6.54
C PRO A 228 6.22 -21.85 -6.00
N PHE A 229 7.25 -21.84 -6.86
CA PHE A 229 8.65 -22.10 -6.47
C PHE A 229 9.41 -20.80 -6.12
N GLN A 230 8.77 -19.65 -6.24
CA GLN A 230 9.35 -18.37 -5.82
C GLN A 230 8.90 -18.02 -4.41
N ASP A 231 9.78 -17.36 -3.67
CA ASP A 231 9.44 -16.84 -2.34
C ASP A 231 8.46 -15.67 -2.48
N SER A 232 7.50 -15.62 -1.57
CA SER A 232 6.64 -14.45 -1.41
C SER A 232 7.47 -13.29 -0.85
N VAL A 233 7.50 -12.17 -1.57
CA VAL A 233 8.25 -10.96 -1.18
C VAL A 233 7.34 -9.82 -0.70
N ARG A 234 6.01 -9.93 -0.93
CA ARG A 234 5.02 -8.93 -0.54
C ARG A 234 3.99 -9.50 0.44
N ASN A 235 3.36 -8.62 1.19
CA ASN A 235 2.20 -8.94 2.01
C ASN A 235 0.95 -8.26 1.46
N ALA A 236 -0.20 -8.92 1.62
CA ALA A 236 -1.49 -8.27 1.55
C ALA A 236 -1.88 -7.85 2.97
N VAL A 237 -2.13 -6.57 3.15
CA VAL A 237 -2.56 -5.99 4.43
C VAL A 237 -3.87 -5.27 4.21
N ILE A 238 -4.87 -5.61 5.01
CA ILE A 238 -6.18 -4.99 4.95
C ILE A 238 -6.42 -4.31 6.29
N GLY A 239 -6.72 -3.01 6.24
CA GLY A 239 -7.14 -2.23 7.38
C GLY A 239 -8.65 -2.29 7.56
N TRP A 240 -9.09 -2.41 8.81
CA TRP A 240 -10.48 -2.48 9.22
C TRP A 240 -10.72 -1.51 10.36
N GLN A 241 -11.93 -0.94 10.43
CA GLN A 241 -12.35 -0.06 11.51
C GLN A 241 -13.53 -0.67 12.27
N TYR A 242 -13.45 -0.67 13.59
CA TYR A 242 -14.51 -1.13 14.48
C TYR A 242 -15.80 -0.35 14.27
N GLN A 243 -16.95 -1.07 14.22
CA GLN A 243 -18.27 -0.53 13.97
C GLN A 243 -19.26 -0.76 15.12
N GLY A 244 -18.94 -1.65 16.07
CA GLY A 244 -19.82 -1.96 17.18
C GLY A 244 -19.94 -3.45 17.46
N VAL A 245 -20.85 -3.79 18.36
CA VAL A 245 -21.20 -5.17 18.73
C VAL A 245 -22.50 -5.57 18.02
N VAL A 246 -22.53 -6.75 17.46
CA VAL A 246 -23.70 -7.29 16.74
C VAL A 246 -24.08 -8.67 17.27
N SER A 247 -25.32 -9.09 17.02
CA SER A 247 -25.77 -10.43 17.37
C SER A 247 -25.27 -11.50 16.39
N ALA A 248 -25.29 -12.77 16.83
CA ALA A 248 -24.97 -13.88 15.95
C ALA A 248 -25.94 -14.03 14.76
N ASP A 249 -27.14 -13.48 14.84
CA ASP A 249 -28.11 -13.54 13.73
C ASP A 249 -27.69 -12.65 12.56
N GLU A 250 -27.07 -11.47 12.83
CA GLU A 250 -26.52 -10.62 11.78
C GLU A 250 -25.37 -11.29 11.02
N VAL A 251 -24.59 -12.11 11.72
CA VAL A 251 -23.43 -12.80 11.12
C VAL A 251 -23.85 -13.99 10.23
N ARG A 252 -25.03 -14.57 10.47
CA ARG A 252 -25.55 -15.72 9.73
C ARG A 252 -26.39 -15.36 8.52
N GLY A 253 -26.93 -14.13 8.48
CA GLY A 253 -27.78 -13.59 7.42
C GLY A 253 -27.06 -13.35 6.15
#